data_1627131f8943372bb7491a9383624f2f
#
_entry.id   1627131f8943372bb7491a9383624f2f
#
_cell.length_a   1.000
_cell.length_b   1.000
_cell.length_c   1.000
_cell.angle_alpha   90.00
_cell.angle_beta   90.00
_cell.angle_gamma   90.00
#
_symmetry.space_group_name_H-M   'P 1'
#
loop_
_entity.id
_entity.type
_entity.pdbx_description
1 polymer ?
#
loop_
_entity_poly.entity_id
_entity_poly.type
_entity_poly.pdbx_seq_one_letter_code
_entity_poly.pdbx_strand_id
1 'polypeptide(L)' 'MTLYMVVPCYNEEEVLEETTKQLDVIFDGMKEAGKITENSRILYVNDGSKDQTWHLISKLHEEHKWVSGLN' A
#
# COMPACT_ATOMS: atom_id res chain seq x y z
N MET A 1 5.45 16.96 4.54
CA MET A 1 4.54 16.22 5.41
C MET A 1 4.72 14.72 5.19
N THR A 2 4.73 13.95 6.27
CA THR A 2 4.77 12.49 6.18
C THR A 2 3.34 11.95 6.26
N LEU A 3 2.94 11.18 5.26
CA LEU A 3 1.59 10.64 5.14
C LEU A 3 1.61 9.13 5.30
N TYR A 4 0.79 8.63 6.21
CA TYR A 4 0.53 7.18 6.31
C TYR A 4 -0.93 6.95 5.95
N MET A 5 -1.15 6.27 4.83
CA MET A 5 -2.49 5.89 4.43
C MET A 5 -2.75 4.46 4.90
N VAL A 6 -3.64 4.30 5.89
CA VAL A 6 -3.97 2.99 6.44
C VAL A 6 -5.16 2.42 5.67
N VAL A 7 -4.96 1.25 5.08
CA VAL A 7 -5.98 0.58 4.26
C VAL A 7 -6.26 -0.79 4.86
N PRO A 8 -7.39 -0.99 5.52
CA PRO A 8 -7.75 -2.31 6.01
C PRO A 8 -8.09 -3.23 4.83
N CYS A 9 -7.53 -4.44 4.86
CA CYS A 9 -7.72 -5.42 3.79
C CYS A 9 -8.34 -6.68 4.37
N TYR A 10 -9.41 -7.14 3.72
CA TYR A 10 -10.06 -8.39 4.05
C TYR A 10 -10.50 -9.06 2.75
N ASN A 11 -9.83 -10.17 2.41
CA ASN A 11 -10.12 -10.92 1.18
C ASN A 11 -10.09 -10.03 -0.08
N GLU A 12 -9.02 -9.22 -0.20
CA GLU A 12 -8.89 -8.21 -1.26
C GLU A 12 -7.95 -8.63 -2.39
N GLU A 13 -7.58 -9.91 -2.49
CA GLU A 13 -6.53 -10.32 -3.45
C GLU A 13 -6.83 -9.96 -4.90
N GLU A 14 -8.11 -9.92 -5.30
CA GLU A 14 -8.47 -9.63 -6.68
C GLU A 14 -8.24 -8.18 -7.08
N VAL A 15 -8.30 -7.24 -6.13
CA VAL A 15 -8.25 -5.81 -6.43
C VAL A 15 -7.02 -5.12 -5.89
N LEU A 16 -6.26 -5.78 -5.02
CA LEU A 16 -5.17 -5.15 -4.27
C LEU A 16 -4.04 -4.67 -5.18
N GLU A 17 -3.70 -5.45 -6.19
CA GLU A 17 -2.62 -5.11 -7.10
C GLU A 17 -2.94 -3.85 -7.91
N GLU A 18 -4.17 -3.76 -8.43
CA GLU A 18 -4.60 -2.60 -9.18
C GLU A 18 -4.70 -1.36 -8.29
N THR A 19 -5.25 -1.52 -7.09
CA THR A 19 -5.31 -0.44 -6.12
C THR A 19 -3.91 0.10 -5.81
N THR A 20 -2.94 -0.80 -5.62
CA THR A 20 -1.56 -0.42 -5.34
C THR A 20 -0.95 0.39 -6.48
N LYS A 21 -1.18 -0.02 -7.72
CA LYS A 21 -0.68 0.72 -8.88
C LYS A 21 -1.21 2.15 -8.92
N GLN A 22 -2.50 2.33 -8.65
CA GLN A 22 -3.11 3.64 -8.66
C GLN A 22 -2.57 4.51 -7.52
N LEU A 23 -2.46 3.96 -6.32
CA LEU A 23 -1.94 4.70 -5.17
C LEU A 23 -0.46 5.04 -5.34
N ASP A 24 0.30 4.16 -5.96
CA ASP A 24 1.72 4.38 -6.23
C ASP A 24 1.92 5.63 -7.09
N VAL A 25 1.12 5.77 -8.16
CA VAL A 25 1.16 6.95 -9.03
C VAL A 25 0.80 8.21 -8.26
N ILE A 26 -0.22 8.14 -7.39
CA ILE A 26 -0.65 9.28 -6.59
C ILE A 26 0.44 9.69 -5.61
N PHE A 27 1.06 8.75 -4.92
CA PHE A 27 2.13 9.04 -3.97
C PHE A 27 3.36 9.63 -4.66
N ASP A 28 3.74 9.09 -5.80
CA ASP A 28 4.86 9.64 -6.59
C ASP A 28 4.58 11.08 -7.01
N GLY A 29 3.36 11.36 -7.46
CA GLY A 29 2.96 12.71 -7.84
C GLY A 29 2.98 13.68 -6.68
N MET A 30 2.52 13.25 -5.50
CA MET A 30 2.53 14.09 -4.31
C MET A 30 3.95 14.37 -3.83
N LYS A 31 4.84 13.39 -3.93
CA LYS A 31 6.23 13.59 -3.55
C LYS A 31 6.90 14.60 -4.49
N GLU A 32 6.71 14.47 -5.79
CA GLU A 32 7.26 15.41 -6.77
C GLU A 32 6.75 16.82 -6.54
N ALA A 33 5.50 16.97 -6.13
CA ALA A 33 4.93 18.28 -5.82
C ALA A 33 5.38 18.82 -4.45
N GLY A 34 6.19 18.07 -3.71
CA GLY A 34 6.66 18.49 -2.40
C GLY A 34 5.63 18.39 -1.29
N LYS A 35 4.54 17.67 -1.51
CA LYS A 35 3.46 17.55 -0.54
C LYS A 35 3.70 16.49 0.51
N ILE A 36 4.47 15.45 0.18
CA ILE A 36 4.80 14.37 1.12
C ILE A 36 6.29 14.08 1.08
N THR A 37 6.79 13.42 2.12
CA THR A 37 8.20 13.02 2.23
C THR A 37 8.38 11.56 1.81
N GLU A 38 9.63 11.15 1.63
CA GLU A 38 9.98 9.77 1.30
C GLU A 38 9.60 8.77 2.36
N ASN A 39 9.37 9.23 3.59
CA ASN A 39 8.99 8.35 4.71
C ASN A 39 7.50 8.01 4.73
N SER A 40 6.74 8.58 3.81
CA SER A 40 5.32 8.27 3.67
C SER A 40 5.10 6.82 3.23
N ARG A 41 4.00 6.21 3.68
CA ARG A 41 3.70 4.81 3.34
C ARG A 41 2.20 4.59 3.16
N ILE A 42 1.90 3.61 2.30
CA ILE A 42 0.58 3.00 2.20
C ILE A 42 0.63 1.77 3.08
N LEU A 43 -0.09 1.77 4.19
CA LEU A 43 -0.05 0.68 5.15
C LEU A 43 -1.28 -0.22 4.96
N TYR A 44 -1.05 -1.40 4.42
CA TYR A 44 -2.10 -2.42 4.30
C TYR A 44 -2.16 -3.22 5.60
N VAL A 45 -3.33 -3.23 6.21
CA VAL A 45 -3.57 -4.00 7.43
C VAL A 45 -4.40 -5.22 7.06
N ASN A 46 -3.84 -6.41 7.23
CA ASN A 46 -4.56 -7.65 6.98
C ASN A 46 -5.42 -8.00 8.19
N ASP A 47 -6.73 -7.97 7.99
CA ASP A 47 -7.71 -8.20 9.06
C ASP A 47 -8.30 -9.61 8.95
N GLY A 48 -7.47 -10.63 9.15
CA GLY A 48 -7.94 -12.01 9.19
C GLY A 48 -8.34 -12.59 7.85
N SER A 49 -7.77 -12.12 6.75
CA SER A 49 -8.07 -12.65 5.42
C SER A 49 -7.76 -14.13 5.32
N LYS A 50 -8.63 -14.86 4.64
CA LYS A 50 -8.49 -16.31 4.42
C LYS A 50 -8.00 -16.66 3.03
N ASP A 51 -7.86 -15.66 2.17
CA ASP A 51 -7.32 -15.82 0.82
C ASP A 51 -5.82 -15.49 0.79
N GLN A 52 -5.29 -15.14 -0.36
CA GLN A 52 -3.88 -14.82 -0.54
C GLN A 52 -3.54 -13.35 -0.28
N THR A 53 -4.44 -12.61 0.36
CA THR A 53 -4.25 -11.15 0.58
C THR A 53 -2.93 -10.84 1.28
N TRP A 54 -2.60 -11.53 2.38
CA TRP A 54 -1.34 -11.27 3.09
C TRP A 54 -0.11 -11.59 2.25
N HIS A 55 -0.16 -12.70 1.51
CA HIS A 55 0.93 -13.08 0.63
C HIS A 55 1.15 -12.00 -0.44
N LEU A 56 0.07 -11.48 -0.99
CA LEU A 56 0.13 -10.42 -1.99
C LEU A 56 0.65 -9.11 -1.41
N ILE A 57 0.24 -8.76 -0.19
CA ILE A 57 0.76 -7.57 0.50
C ILE A 57 2.27 -7.67 0.66
N SER A 58 2.77 -8.83 1.06
CA SER A 58 4.21 -9.06 1.21
C SER A 58 4.95 -8.86 -0.12
N LYS A 59 4.38 -9.37 -1.19
CA LYS A 59 4.95 -9.21 -2.53
C LYS A 59 4.95 -7.74 -2.95
N LEU A 60 3.86 -7.04 -2.74
CA LEU A 60 3.75 -5.62 -3.09
C LEU A 60 4.70 -4.76 -2.28
N HIS A 61 4.94 -5.11 -1.01
CA HIS A 61 5.92 -4.43 -0.18
C HIS A 61 7.32 -4.51 -0.79
N GLU A 62 7.68 -5.63 -1.38
CA GLU A 62 8.98 -5.79 -2.04
C GLU A 62 9.06 -5.04 -3.36
N GLU A 63 7.96 -4.92 -4.09
CA GLU A 63 7.95 -4.33 -5.43
C GLU A 63 7.71 -2.82 -5.43
N HIS A 64 7.05 -2.28 -4.42
CA HIS A 64 6.65 -0.87 -4.36
C HIS A 64 7.17 -0.20 -3.09
N LYS A 65 7.96 0.85 -3.28
CA LYS A 65 8.62 1.52 -2.13
C LYS A 65 7.64 2.15 -1.14
N TRP A 66 6.44 2.49 -1.59
CA TRP A 66 5.44 3.14 -0.74
C TRP A 66 4.65 2.14 0.10
N VAL A 67 4.69 0.85 -0.23
CA VAL A 67 3.85 -0.16 0.40
C VAL A 67 4.50 -0.73 1.65
N SER A 68 3.73 -0.81 2.72
CA SER A 68 4.09 -1.53 3.94
C SER A 68 2.89 -2.39 4.35
N GLY A 69 3.09 -3.34 5.23
CA GLY A 69 2.03 -4.24 5.63
C GLY A 69 2.08 -4.60 7.10
N LEU A 70 0.90 -4.86 7.67
CA LEU A 70 0.74 -5.31 9.04
C LEU A 70 -0.26 -6.45 9.04
N ASN A 71 0.14 -7.58 9.61
CA ASN A 71 -0.71 -8.77 9.67
C ASN A 71 -1.38 -8.89 11.05
#